data_c0ad660d199efb5093722cc2b6a9d9bb
#
_entry.id   c0ad660d199efb5093722cc2b6a9d9bb
#
_cell.length_a   1.000
_cell.length_b   1.000
_cell.length_c   1.000
_cell.angle_alpha   90.00
_cell.angle_beta   90.00
_cell.angle_gamma   90.00
#
_symmetry.space_group_name_H-M   'P 1'
#
loop_
_entity.id
_entity.type
_entity.pdbx_description
1 polymer ?
#
loop_
_entity_poly.entity_id
_entity_poly.type
_entity_poly.pdbx_seq_one_letter_code
_entity_poly.pdbx_strand_id
1 'polypeptide(L)'
;QKLKVPWYVIGVIHNMEGGLNFNTHLHNGDPLTERTKHEPAGYPKTGSPPFTWEDSAVDALTLQGYDAWTDWSIPGILFKWEAFNGWGYRKYHPEVKSPYLWSFTNHYTSGKYVEDGTWNPITVSKQVGAACLLRRLAELGELEKVEFDTMEPDLADAPAGAKSGVLRYAPELVTPGGKALQAFLNSFPGIFLREDGKLGQRTSDAYRLVFGHYLAGDPRATVSPGLAATTTGATK
;
A
#
# COMPACT_ATOMS: atom_id res chain seq x y z
N GLN A 1 10.11 24.26 8.87
CA GLN A 1 9.33 23.88 7.68
C GLN A 1 8.80 25.13 6.98
N LYS A 2 9.17 25.34 5.70
CA LYS A 2 8.63 26.45 4.88
C LYS A 2 7.14 26.28 4.58
N LEU A 3 6.66 25.01 4.47
CA LEU A 3 5.28 24.62 4.24
C LEU A 3 4.76 23.77 5.40
N LYS A 4 3.47 23.88 5.71
CA LYS A 4 2.80 23.11 6.79
C LYS A 4 2.36 21.71 6.30
N VAL A 5 3.17 21.06 5.48
CA VAL A 5 2.90 19.73 4.93
C VAL A 5 3.47 18.68 5.90
N PRO A 6 2.73 17.64 6.30
CA PRO A 6 3.26 16.58 7.11
C PRO A 6 4.46 15.89 6.44
N TRP A 7 5.47 15.56 7.23
CA TRP A 7 6.73 15.01 6.70
C TRP A 7 6.52 13.72 5.89
N TYR A 8 5.63 12.86 6.35
CA TYR A 8 5.33 11.58 5.69
C TYR A 8 4.66 11.76 4.33
N VAL A 9 3.88 12.83 4.14
CA VAL A 9 3.30 13.17 2.84
C VAL A 9 4.41 13.50 1.85
N ILE A 10 5.38 14.31 2.27
CA ILE A 10 6.55 14.67 1.45
C ILE A 10 7.43 13.44 1.21
N GLY A 11 7.68 12.63 2.25
CA GLY A 11 8.51 11.43 2.16
C GLY A 11 7.97 10.40 1.19
N VAL A 12 6.65 10.19 1.16
CA VAL A 12 6.01 9.30 0.19
C VAL A 12 6.14 9.83 -1.24
N ILE A 13 5.88 11.13 -1.48
CA ILE A 13 6.10 11.74 -2.81
C ILE A 13 7.57 11.56 -3.23
N HIS A 14 8.52 11.85 -2.34
CA HIS A 14 9.95 11.72 -2.62
C HIS A 14 10.34 10.27 -2.98
N ASN A 15 9.74 9.29 -2.30
CA ASN A 15 9.92 7.89 -2.68
C ASN A 15 9.34 7.57 -4.06
N MET A 16 8.15 8.11 -4.35
CA MET A 16 7.44 7.84 -5.60
C MET A 16 8.14 8.45 -6.82
N GLU A 17 8.59 9.71 -6.71
CA GLU A 17 9.17 10.46 -7.81
C GLU A 17 10.69 10.24 -7.95
N GLY A 18 11.41 10.27 -6.85
CA GLY A 18 12.88 10.28 -6.85
C GLY A 18 13.54 9.09 -6.17
N GLY A 19 12.78 8.07 -5.71
CA GLY A 19 13.37 6.92 -5.01
C GLY A 19 14.16 7.30 -3.75
N LEU A 20 13.77 8.37 -3.05
CA LEU A 20 14.45 8.96 -1.91
C LEU A 20 15.86 9.51 -2.23
N ASN A 21 16.14 9.84 -3.49
CA ASN A 21 17.39 10.43 -3.90
C ASN A 21 17.33 11.96 -3.79
N PHE A 22 18.08 12.52 -2.84
CA PHE A 22 18.16 13.97 -2.62
C PHE A 22 18.92 14.75 -3.70
N ASN A 23 19.41 14.10 -4.75
CA ASN A 23 20.03 14.75 -5.91
C ASN A 23 19.05 14.92 -7.09
N THR A 24 17.76 14.63 -6.87
CA THR A 24 16.73 14.71 -7.91
C THR A 24 15.59 15.63 -7.50
N HIS A 25 14.92 16.21 -8.51
CA HIS A 25 13.76 17.06 -8.30
C HIS A 25 12.57 16.28 -7.70
N LEU A 26 11.87 16.91 -6.74
CA LEU A 26 10.64 16.34 -6.21
C LEU A 26 9.50 16.33 -7.24
N HIS A 27 9.59 17.10 -8.29
CA HIS A 27 8.59 17.17 -9.35
C HIS A 27 8.41 15.84 -10.10
N ASN A 28 9.54 15.16 -10.44
CA ASN A 28 9.53 14.04 -11.40
C ASN A 28 10.82 13.19 -11.39
N GLY A 29 11.72 13.40 -10.44
CA GLY A 29 12.98 12.66 -10.35
C GLY A 29 14.11 13.12 -11.28
N ASP A 30 13.95 14.19 -12.05
CA ASP A 30 15.02 14.75 -12.86
C ASP A 30 16.19 15.28 -12.02
N PRO A 31 17.44 15.33 -12.54
CA PRO A 31 18.58 15.82 -11.80
C PRO A 31 18.49 17.29 -11.40
N LEU A 32 18.91 17.64 -10.17
CA LEU A 32 18.94 19.01 -9.66
C LEU A 32 19.96 19.92 -10.34
N THR A 33 20.83 19.36 -11.17
CA THR A 33 21.86 20.10 -11.93
C THR A 33 21.30 20.97 -13.06
N GLU A 34 20.03 20.79 -13.40
CA GLU A 34 19.32 21.54 -14.44
C GLU A 34 17.83 21.66 -14.07
N ARG A 35 17.03 22.41 -14.83
CA ARG A 35 15.58 22.41 -14.67
C ARG A 35 14.99 21.08 -15.15
N THR A 36 13.80 20.73 -14.64
CA THR A 36 13.10 19.52 -15.10
C THR A 36 12.92 19.51 -16.63
N LYS A 37 13.15 18.35 -17.23
CA LYS A 37 12.96 18.07 -18.67
C LYS A 37 11.67 17.30 -18.94
N HIS A 38 11.36 16.34 -18.08
CA HIS A 38 10.08 15.63 -18.10
C HIS A 38 8.98 16.48 -17.46
N GLU A 39 7.73 16.13 -17.69
CA GLU A 39 6.60 16.86 -17.11
C GLU A 39 6.57 16.78 -15.56
N PRO A 40 6.32 17.90 -14.91
CA PRO A 40 6.19 19.27 -15.41
C PRO A 40 7.56 19.85 -15.80
N ALA A 41 7.72 20.25 -17.08
CA ALA A 41 8.99 20.71 -17.61
C ALA A 41 9.33 22.17 -17.24
N GLY A 42 10.64 22.45 -17.11
CA GLY A 42 11.16 23.81 -16.88
C GLY A 42 11.01 24.31 -15.45
N TYR A 43 10.98 23.45 -14.46
CA TYR A 43 10.91 23.77 -13.03
C TYR A 43 12.21 23.48 -12.28
N PRO A 44 12.45 24.17 -11.14
CA PRO A 44 11.76 25.33 -10.56
C PRO A 44 11.74 26.55 -11.47
N LYS A 45 10.69 27.38 -11.41
CA LYS A 45 10.60 28.62 -12.24
C LYS A 45 11.54 29.69 -11.74
N THR A 46 11.88 29.71 -10.46
CA THR A 46 12.79 30.69 -9.83
C THR A 46 14.12 30.06 -9.48
N GLY A 47 15.15 30.87 -9.26
CA GLY A 47 16.51 30.41 -8.98
C GLY A 47 17.27 29.94 -10.24
N SER A 48 18.45 29.39 -10.03
CA SER A 48 19.32 28.85 -11.09
C SER A 48 19.95 27.52 -10.65
N PRO A 49 20.14 26.57 -11.57
CA PRO A 49 20.81 25.32 -11.24
C PRO A 49 22.29 25.56 -10.86
N PRO A 50 22.92 24.66 -10.07
CA PRO A 50 22.27 23.51 -9.45
C PRO A 50 21.32 23.95 -8.33
N PHE A 51 20.15 23.29 -8.27
CA PHE A 51 19.16 23.56 -7.22
C PHE A 51 19.45 22.74 -5.97
N THR A 52 18.96 23.20 -4.80
CA THR A 52 18.88 22.37 -3.61
C THR A 52 17.62 21.50 -3.69
N TRP A 53 17.63 20.37 -3.01
CA TRP A 53 16.42 19.53 -2.93
C TRP A 53 15.26 20.27 -2.26
N GLU A 54 15.56 21.05 -1.22
CA GLU A 54 14.59 21.84 -0.47
C GLU A 54 13.89 22.90 -1.34
N ASP A 55 14.65 23.59 -2.20
CA ASP A 55 14.06 24.58 -3.11
C ASP A 55 13.18 23.91 -4.16
N SER A 56 13.65 22.78 -4.72
CA SER A 56 12.86 21.96 -5.62
C SER A 56 11.59 21.42 -4.94
N ALA A 57 11.68 20.93 -3.71
CA ALA A 57 10.54 20.40 -2.98
C ALA A 57 9.50 21.48 -2.67
N VAL A 58 9.93 22.67 -2.27
CA VAL A 58 9.03 23.80 -2.05
C VAL A 58 8.31 24.21 -3.33
N ASP A 59 9.06 24.30 -4.46
CA ASP A 59 8.49 24.67 -5.76
C ASP A 59 7.47 23.60 -6.21
N ALA A 60 7.80 22.31 -6.17
CA ALA A 60 6.91 21.22 -6.56
C ALA A 60 5.63 21.17 -5.72
N LEU A 61 5.75 21.31 -4.40
CA LEU A 61 4.60 21.27 -3.51
C LEU A 61 3.72 22.49 -3.66
N THR A 62 4.30 23.68 -3.89
CA THR A 62 3.55 24.91 -4.16
C THR A 62 2.84 24.84 -5.51
N LEU A 63 3.51 24.35 -6.56
CA LEU A 63 2.91 24.12 -7.87
C LEU A 63 1.65 23.25 -7.78
N GLN A 64 1.68 22.24 -6.91
CA GLN A 64 0.57 21.34 -6.68
C GLN A 64 -0.43 21.83 -5.61
N GLY A 65 -0.27 23.08 -5.09
CA GLY A 65 -1.17 23.70 -4.12
C GLY A 65 -1.19 23.02 -2.75
N TYR A 66 -0.05 22.44 -2.31
CA TYR A 66 0.08 21.88 -0.96
C TYR A 66 0.24 22.94 0.11
N ASP A 67 0.70 24.14 -0.26
CA ASP A 67 0.85 25.31 0.62
C ASP A 67 -0.48 25.82 1.18
N ALA A 68 -1.56 25.68 0.39
CA ALA A 68 -2.93 26.06 0.78
C ALA A 68 -3.78 24.88 1.26
N TRP A 69 -3.26 23.63 1.21
CA TRP A 69 -4.03 22.45 1.58
C TRP A 69 -4.06 22.23 3.09
N THR A 70 -5.24 21.93 3.62
CA THR A 70 -5.44 21.75 5.08
C THR A 70 -6.04 20.41 5.48
N ASP A 71 -6.61 19.65 4.51
CA ASP A 71 -7.19 18.35 4.80
C ASP A 71 -6.12 17.24 4.76
N TRP A 72 -5.54 16.94 5.91
CA TRP A 72 -4.56 15.86 6.10
C TRP A 72 -5.19 14.56 6.61
N SER A 73 -6.51 14.38 6.46
CA SER A 73 -7.16 13.09 6.60
C SER A 73 -6.66 12.08 5.55
N ILE A 74 -6.87 10.78 5.77
CA ILE A 74 -6.48 9.75 4.78
C ILE A 74 -7.07 10.05 3.40
N PRO A 75 -8.39 10.32 3.26
CA PRO A 75 -8.95 10.69 1.96
C PRO A 75 -8.31 11.93 1.33
N GLY A 76 -8.05 12.96 2.13
CA GLY A 76 -7.42 14.21 1.68
C GLY A 76 -5.99 13.99 1.19
N ILE A 77 -5.20 13.19 1.91
CA ILE A 77 -3.84 12.83 1.51
C ILE A 77 -3.84 12.03 0.21
N LEU A 78 -4.68 10.98 0.10
CA LEU A 78 -4.77 10.16 -1.10
C LEU A 78 -5.23 10.97 -2.31
N PHE A 79 -6.18 11.90 -2.12
CA PHE A 79 -6.62 12.83 -3.17
C PHE A 79 -5.46 13.68 -3.67
N LYS A 80 -4.67 14.26 -2.77
CA LYS A 80 -3.51 15.09 -3.13
C LYS A 80 -2.40 14.29 -3.83
N TRP A 81 -2.14 13.07 -3.39
CA TRP A 81 -1.16 12.21 -4.06
C TRP A 81 -1.61 11.78 -5.45
N GLU A 82 -2.90 11.48 -5.63
CA GLU A 82 -3.42 11.18 -6.96
C GLU A 82 -3.35 12.40 -7.88
N ALA A 83 -3.65 13.60 -7.35
CA ALA A 83 -3.50 14.85 -8.08
C ALA A 83 -2.06 15.12 -8.50
N PHE A 84 -1.09 14.78 -7.64
CA PHE A 84 0.34 14.92 -7.92
C PHE A 84 0.75 14.09 -9.14
N ASN A 85 0.29 12.85 -9.23
CA ASN A 85 0.50 11.97 -10.39
C ASN A 85 -0.34 12.36 -11.61
N GLY A 86 -1.33 13.26 -11.45
CA GLY A 86 -2.26 13.66 -12.49
C GLY A 86 -3.53 12.80 -12.56
N TRP A 87 -4.57 13.37 -13.17
CA TRP A 87 -5.91 12.79 -13.24
C TRP A 87 -6.15 11.85 -14.41
N GLY A 88 -5.09 11.39 -15.10
CA GLY A 88 -5.19 10.58 -16.31
C GLY A 88 -6.01 9.32 -16.12
N TYR A 89 -5.81 8.60 -15.00
CA TYR A 89 -6.60 7.40 -14.68
C TYR A 89 -8.08 7.71 -14.50
N ARG A 90 -8.43 8.68 -13.66
CA ARG A 90 -9.84 9.06 -13.45
C ARG A 90 -10.53 9.53 -14.72
N LYS A 91 -9.78 10.21 -15.58
CA LYS A 91 -10.34 10.85 -16.79
C LYS A 91 -10.51 9.88 -17.95
N TYR A 92 -9.54 8.99 -18.13
CA TYR A 92 -9.48 8.16 -19.34
C TYR A 92 -9.62 6.66 -19.07
N HIS A 93 -9.37 6.21 -17.83
CA HIS A 93 -9.42 4.81 -17.41
C HIS A 93 -10.06 4.67 -16.01
N PRO A 94 -11.34 5.13 -15.85
CA PRO A 94 -12.01 5.15 -14.54
C PRO A 94 -12.24 3.73 -13.97
N GLU A 95 -12.14 2.71 -14.80
CA GLU A 95 -12.20 1.29 -14.42
C GLU A 95 -10.92 0.82 -13.72
N VAL A 96 -9.79 1.55 -13.86
CA VAL A 96 -8.52 1.22 -13.25
C VAL A 96 -8.17 2.24 -12.17
N LYS A 97 -8.08 1.80 -10.93
CA LYS A 97 -7.58 2.64 -9.85
C LYS A 97 -6.10 2.92 -10.05
N SER A 98 -5.70 4.19 -9.93
CA SER A 98 -4.32 4.62 -10.19
C SER A 98 -3.29 3.74 -9.48
N PRO A 99 -2.34 3.11 -10.19
CA PRO A 99 -1.27 2.34 -9.58
C PRO A 99 -0.32 3.21 -8.73
N TYR A 100 -0.28 4.51 -8.95
CA TYR A 100 0.44 5.44 -8.09
C TYR A 100 -0.01 5.34 -6.63
N LEU A 101 -1.33 5.15 -6.41
CA LEU A 101 -1.89 4.92 -5.08
C LEU A 101 -1.98 3.45 -4.71
N TRP A 102 -2.46 2.60 -5.62
CA TRP A 102 -3.04 1.30 -5.30
C TRP A 102 -2.23 0.10 -5.76
N SER A 103 -1.08 0.30 -6.41
CA SER A 103 -0.19 -0.82 -6.76
C SER A 103 0.24 -1.59 -5.50
N PHE A 104 0.31 -2.90 -5.59
CA PHE A 104 0.54 -3.84 -4.48
C PHE A 104 -0.60 -3.92 -3.46
N THR A 105 -1.82 -3.45 -3.82
CA THR A 105 -3.04 -3.70 -3.06
C THR A 105 -3.99 -4.60 -3.84
N ASN A 106 -5.07 -5.04 -3.19
CA ASN A 106 -6.19 -5.74 -3.85
C ASN A 106 -7.07 -4.80 -4.72
N HIS A 107 -6.80 -3.50 -4.71
CA HIS A 107 -7.53 -2.50 -5.51
C HIS A 107 -6.94 -2.29 -6.90
N TYR A 108 -5.80 -2.88 -7.21
CA TYR A 108 -5.14 -2.75 -8.51
C TYR A 108 -4.63 -4.10 -9.02
N THR A 109 -4.86 -4.38 -10.29
CA THR A 109 -4.39 -5.62 -10.94
C THR A 109 -3.47 -5.34 -12.10
N SER A 110 -3.90 -4.52 -13.06
CA SER A 110 -3.13 -4.15 -14.25
C SER A 110 -3.70 -2.87 -14.86
N GLY A 111 -3.04 -2.39 -15.91
CA GLY A 111 -3.34 -1.14 -16.59
C GLY A 111 -2.43 -0.02 -16.12
N LYS A 112 -1.56 0.44 -17.01
CA LYS A 112 -0.55 1.45 -16.69
C LYS A 112 -0.22 2.31 -17.90
N TYR A 113 0.05 3.60 -17.68
CA TYR A 113 0.80 4.41 -18.63
C TYR A 113 2.26 3.97 -18.59
N VAL A 114 2.77 3.48 -19.72
CA VAL A 114 4.16 3.00 -19.86
C VAL A 114 5.11 4.12 -20.26
N GLU A 115 4.57 5.15 -20.90
CA GLU A 115 5.19 6.42 -21.26
C GLU A 115 4.11 7.51 -21.19
N ASP A 116 4.50 8.77 -21.28
CA ASP A 116 3.55 9.89 -21.29
C ASP A 116 2.50 9.72 -22.41
N GLY A 117 1.25 9.61 -22.02
CA GLY A 117 0.12 9.41 -22.93
C GLY A 117 -0.03 8.00 -23.52
N THR A 118 0.90 7.07 -23.28
CA THR A 118 0.87 5.71 -23.83
C THR A 118 0.30 4.72 -22.82
N TRP A 119 -0.95 4.31 -23.03
CA TRP A 119 -1.65 3.35 -22.19
C TRP A 119 -1.38 1.90 -22.56
N ASN A 120 -1.18 1.04 -21.56
CA ASN A 120 -1.12 -0.42 -21.75
C ASN A 120 -1.99 -1.14 -20.69
N PRO A 121 -3.07 -1.84 -21.11
CA PRO A 121 -4.06 -2.42 -20.18
C PRO A 121 -3.56 -3.65 -19.41
N ILE A 122 -2.52 -4.32 -19.89
CA ILE A 122 -1.99 -5.55 -19.29
C ILE A 122 -0.73 -5.34 -18.46
N THR A 123 -0.07 -4.18 -18.61
CA THR A 123 1.14 -3.87 -17.84
C THR A 123 0.79 -3.65 -16.37
N VAL A 124 1.59 -4.25 -15.48
CA VAL A 124 1.47 -4.12 -14.04
C VAL A 124 2.56 -3.19 -13.51
N SER A 125 2.18 -2.26 -12.63
CA SER A 125 3.16 -1.41 -11.95
C SER A 125 4.03 -2.24 -11.02
N LYS A 126 5.34 -1.97 -11.05
CA LYS A 126 6.35 -2.59 -10.16
C LYS A 126 6.70 -1.71 -8.96
N GLN A 127 6.17 -0.49 -8.92
CA GLN A 127 6.37 0.44 -7.82
C GLN A 127 5.26 0.23 -6.77
N VAL A 128 5.61 0.21 -5.49
CA VAL A 128 4.64 0.12 -4.40
C VAL A 128 3.81 1.39 -4.36
N GLY A 129 2.48 1.26 -4.27
CA GLY A 129 1.57 2.40 -4.26
C GLY A 129 1.65 3.21 -2.97
N ALA A 130 1.37 4.52 -3.08
CA ALA A 130 1.46 5.47 -1.97
C ALA A 130 0.55 5.10 -0.78
N ALA A 131 -0.63 4.52 -1.03
CA ALA A 131 -1.53 4.05 0.03
C ALA A 131 -0.92 2.90 0.85
N CYS A 132 -0.17 1.98 0.21
CA CYS A 132 0.58 0.94 0.91
C CYS A 132 1.66 1.53 1.82
N LEU A 133 2.39 2.53 1.32
CA LEU A 133 3.45 3.19 2.09
C LEU A 133 2.86 3.91 3.30
N LEU A 134 1.76 4.65 3.14
CA LEU A 134 1.06 5.31 4.25
C LEU A 134 0.62 4.29 5.30
N ARG A 135 -0.01 3.22 4.86
CA ARG A 135 -0.46 2.14 5.75
C ARG A 135 0.71 1.55 6.52
N ARG A 136 1.82 1.26 5.83
CA ARG A 136 3.00 0.69 6.47
C ARG A 136 3.64 1.62 7.49
N LEU A 137 3.70 2.91 7.22
CA LEU A 137 4.19 3.92 8.18
C LEU A 137 3.32 3.96 9.44
N ALA A 138 1.99 3.90 9.30
CA ALA A 138 1.08 3.83 10.43
C ALA A 138 1.25 2.54 11.25
N GLU A 139 1.39 1.39 10.60
CA GLU A 139 1.63 0.10 11.26
C GLU A 139 2.97 0.06 12.04
N LEU A 140 3.95 0.83 11.60
CA LEU A 140 5.23 0.99 12.28
C LEU A 140 5.17 2.00 13.45
N GLY A 141 4.02 2.65 13.67
CA GLY A 141 3.86 3.68 14.71
C GLY A 141 4.53 5.02 14.37
N GLU A 142 4.91 5.24 13.12
CA GLU A 142 5.58 6.47 12.68
C GLU A 142 4.61 7.65 12.48
N LEU A 143 3.29 7.40 12.55
CA LEU A 143 2.23 8.38 12.30
C LEU A 143 1.34 8.55 13.53
N GLU A 144 1.58 9.60 14.30
CA GLU A 144 0.85 9.88 15.55
C GLU A 144 -0.64 10.27 15.38
N LYS A 145 -1.08 10.59 14.15
CA LYS A 145 -2.41 11.16 13.87
C LYS A 145 -3.16 10.55 12.68
N VAL A 146 -2.61 9.53 12.07
CA VAL A 146 -3.29 8.82 10.98
C VAL A 146 -3.93 7.57 11.54
N GLU A 147 -5.18 7.69 11.91
CA GLU A 147 -5.98 6.54 12.30
C GLU A 147 -6.59 5.92 11.05
N PHE A 148 -6.18 4.71 10.74
CA PHE A 148 -6.97 3.85 9.88
C PHE A 148 -8.14 3.36 10.72
N ASP A 149 -9.33 3.35 10.14
CA ASP A 149 -10.48 2.73 10.76
C ASP A 149 -10.12 1.26 11.05
N THR A 150 -9.82 0.99 12.30
CA THR A 150 -9.49 -0.34 12.80
C THR A 150 -10.75 -1.07 13.25
N MET A 151 -11.88 -0.86 12.57
CA MET A 151 -12.99 -1.80 12.72
C MET A 151 -12.43 -3.18 12.38
N GLU A 152 -11.97 -3.87 13.42
CA GLU A 152 -11.67 -5.29 13.29
C GLU A 152 -12.96 -5.96 12.83
N PRO A 153 -12.95 -6.62 11.66
CA PRO A 153 -14.13 -7.30 11.17
C PRO A 153 -14.59 -8.28 12.23
N ASP A 154 -15.88 -8.29 12.52
CA ASP A 154 -16.44 -9.26 13.45
C ASP A 154 -16.22 -10.67 12.88
N LEU A 155 -15.66 -11.57 13.66
CA LEU A 155 -15.55 -12.97 13.30
C LEU A 155 -16.93 -13.60 13.03
N ALA A 156 -18.03 -12.96 13.48
CA ALA A 156 -19.38 -13.34 13.12
C ALA A 156 -19.64 -13.23 11.60
N ASP A 157 -19.00 -12.27 10.92
CA ASP A 157 -19.14 -12.02 9.49
C ASP A 157 -18.33 -13.01 8.62
N ALA A 158 -17.60 -13.94 9.26
CA ALA A 158 -16.84 -14.95 8.54
C ALA A 158 -17.77 -15.80 7.64
N PRO A 159 -17.39 -16.05 6.37
CA PRO A 159 -18.24 -16.79 5.43
C PRO A 159 -18.56 -18.20 5.94
N ALA A 160 -19.69 -18.72 5.51
CA ALA A 160 -20.11 -20.07 5.84
C ALA A 160 -19.00 -21.09 5.51
N GLY A 161 -18.70 -21.95 6.46
CA GLY A 161 -17.63 -22.94 6.33
C GLY A 161 -16.24 -22.47 6.79
N ALA A 162 -16.04 -21.18 7.04
CA ALA A 162 -14.75 -20.70 7.59
C ALA A 162 -14.46 -21.28 8.98
N LYS A 163 -15.47 -21.25 9.88
CA LYS A 163 -15.31 -21.74 11.27
C LYS A 163 -15.53 -23.25 11.41
N SER A 164 -16.23 -23.90 10.46
CA SER A 164 -16.63 -25.30 10.55
C SER A 164 -15.61 -26.31 10.02
N GLY A 165 -14.43 -25.84 9.55
CA GLY A 165 -13.42 -26.70 8.94
C GLY A 165 -13.81 -27.27 7.57
N VAL A 166 -14.90 -26.80 6.96
CA VAL A 166 -15.32 -27.18 5.63
C VAL A 166 -14.38 -26.60 4.57
N LEU A 167 -13.88 -25.36 4.78
CA LEU A 167 -12.84 -24.76 3.95
C LEU A 167 -11.49 -25.32 4.37
N ARG A 168 -10.88 -26.09 3.48
CA ARG A 168 -9.64 -26.82 3.75
C ARG A 168 -8.48 -26.30 2.91
N TYR A 169 -7.28 -26.55 3.35
CA TYR A 169 -6.06 -26.27 2.59
C TYR A 169 -6.11 -26.98 1.22
N ALA A 170 -6.05 -26.20 0.16
CA ALA A 170 -6.13 -26.67 -1.22
C ALA A 170 -5.42 -25.68 -2.17
N PRO A 171 -4.07 -25.71 -2.23
CA PRO A 171 -3.28 -24.71 -2.95
C PRO A 171 -3.49 -24.76 -4.47
N GLU A 172 -3.84 -25.92 -5.03
CA GLU A 172 -3.95 -26.12 -6.47
C GLU A 172 -5.39 -26.02 -6.99
N LEU A 173 -6.37 -26.12 -6.10
CA LEU A 173 -7.78 -26.19 -6.48
C LEU A 173 -8.53 -24.93 -6.09
N VAL A 174 -9.41 -24.45 -6.99
CA VAL A 174 -10.39 -23.40 -6.64
C VAL A 174 -11.47 -24.04 -5.78
N THR A 175 -11.56 -23.58 -4.53
CA THR A 175 -12.48 -24.11 -3.53
C THR A 175 -13.77 -23.28 -3.51
N PRO A 176 -14.97 -23.88 -3.55
CA PRO A 176 -16.22 -23.17 -3.32
C PRO A 176 -16.16 -22.42 -1.96
N GLY A 177 -16.49 -21.11 -1.96
CA GLY A 177 -16.35 -20.25 -0.79
C GLY A 177 -14.91 -19.75 -0.53
N GLY A 178 -13.91 -20.23 -1.26
CA GLY A 178 -12.52 -19.82 -1.06
C GLY A 178 -12.28 -18.33 -1.32
N LYS A 179 -12.89 -17.76 -2.37
CA LYS A 179 -12.83 -16.32 -2.65
C LYS A 179 -13.47 -15.49 -1.53
N ALA A 180 -14.63 -15.95 -1.02
CA ALA A 180 -15.31 -15.26 0.07
C ALA A 180 -14.47 -15.28 1.36
N LEU A 181 -13.78 -16.40 1.65
CA LEU A 181 -12.84 -16.46 2.76
C LEU A 181 -11.65 -15.52 2.55
N GLN A 182 -11.06 -15.47 1.37
CA GLN A 182 -9.93 -14.58 1.05
C GLN A 182 -10.36 -13.11 1.15
N ALA A 183 -11.53 -12.73 0.63
CA ALA A 183 -12.10 -11.40 0.77
C ALA A 183 -12.33 -11.03 2.24
N PHE A 184 -12.88 -11.94 3.03
CA PHE A 184 -13.06 -11.75 4.48
C PHE A 184 -11.71 -11.56 5.19
N LEU A 185 -10.72 -12.41 4.93
CA LEU A 185 -9.39 -12.28 5.51
C LEU A 185 -8.70 -10.96 5.10
N ASN A 186 -8.92 -10.49 3.88
CA ASN A 186 -8.40 -9.21 3.39
C ASN A 186 -9.03 -8.00 4.11
N SER A 187 -10.14 -8.16 4.82
CA SER A 187 -10.73 -7.09 5.62
C SER A 187 -9.95 -6.83 6.91
N PHE A 188 -9.08 -7.77 7.34
CA PHE A 188 -8.23 -7.58 8.53
C PHE A 188 -6.95 -6.81 8.18
N PRO A 189 -6.51 -5.92 9.08
CA PRO A 189 -5.28 -5.14 8.89
C PRO A 189 -4.06 -6.01 8.60
N GLY A 190 -3.27 -5.62 7.59
CA GLY A 190 -2.01 -6.31 7.25
C GLY A 190 -2.18 -7.62 6.47
N ILE A 191 -3.40 -8.05 6.15
CA ILE A 191 -3.65 -9.23 5.32
C ILE A 191 -3.96 -8.81 3.88
N PHE A 192 -3.17 -9.36 2.94
CA PHE A 192 -3.31 -9.09 1.50
C PHE A 192 -3.22 -10.41 0.72
N LEU A 193 -4.37 -10.96 0.38
CA LEU A 193 -4.50 -12.21 -0.37
C LEU A 193 -5.07 -11.93 -1.76
N ARG A 194 -4.58 -12.68 -2.74
CA ARG A 194 -5.27 -12.77 -4.02
C ARG A 194 -6.55 -13.57 -3.84
N GLU A 195 -7.68 -13.02 -4.29
CA GLU A 195 -9.01 -13.66 -4.22
C GLU A 195 -9.23 -14.59 -5.41
N ASP A 196 -8.40 -15.63 -5.50
CA ASP A 196 -8.46 -16.62 -6.58
C ASP A 196 -9.21 -17.90 -6.20
N GLY A 197 -9.61 -18.02 -4.93
CA GLY A 197 -10.31 -19.18 -4.39
C GLY A 197 -9.39 -20.37 -4.08
N LYS A 198 -8.07 -20.24 -4.26
CA LYS A 198 -7.09 -21.28 -3.93
C LYS A 198 -6.61 -21.09 -2.50
N LEU A 199 -6.94 -22.02 -1.65
CA LEU A 199 -6.64 -21.95 -0.21
C LEU A 199 -5.24 -22.49 0.08
N GLY A 200 -4.22 -21.81 -0.45
CA GLY A 200 -2.82 -22.17 -0.29
C GLY A 200 -2.17 -21.63 0.99
N GLN A 201 -0.84 -21.68 1.02
CA GLN A 201 -0.04 -21.32 2.18
C GLN A 201 -0.34 -19.92 2.72
N ARG A 202 -0.37 -18.90 1.84
CA ARG A 202 -0.65 -17.51 2.25
C ARG A 202 -2.03 -17.35 2.87
N THR A 203 -3.05 -18.01 2.29
CA THR A 203 -4.41 -17.99 2.84
C THR A 203 -4.46 -18.69 4.19
N SER A 204 -3.75 -19.80 4.36
CA SER A 204 -3.68 -20.53 5.61
C SER A 204 -2.91 -19.78 6.70
N ASP A 205 -1.87 -19.02 6.33
CA ASP A 205 -1.16 -18.13 7.26
C ASP A 205 -2.06 -16.98 7.74
N ALA A 206 -2.77 -16.34 6.82
CA ALA A 206 -3.75 -15.31 7.14
C ALA A 206 -4.90 -15.86 8.00
N TYR A 207 -5.40 -17.05 7.67
CA TYR A 207 -6.42 -17.72 8.46
C TYR A 207 -5.93 -17.97 9.89
N ARG A 208 -4.68 -18.40 10.07
CA ARG A 208 -4.08 -18.58 11.39
C ARG A 208 -3.98 -17.29 12.18
N LEU A 209 -3.65 -16.17 11.53
CA LEU A 209 -3.60 -14.86 12.20
C LEU A 209 -4.98 -14.46 12.74
N VAL A 210 -6.06 -14.75 12.02
CA VAL A 210 -7.43 -14.35 12.36
C VAL A 210 -8.11 -15.35 13.31
N PHE A 211 -7.95 -16.65 13.04
CA PHE A 211 -8.66 -17.73 13.77
C PHE A 211 -7.78 -18.49 14.77
N GLY A 212 -6.48 -18.19 14.87
CA GLY A 212 -5.55 -18.81 15.81
C GLY A 212 -5.00 -20.18 15.38
N HIS A 213 -5.44 -20.74 14.28
CA HIS A 213 -4.97 -22.04 13.77
C HIS A 213 -4.96 -22.08 12.25
N TYR A 214 -4.15 -22.98 11.68
CA TYR A 214 -4.10 -23.19 10.22
C TYR A 214 -5.41 -23.81 9.68
N LEU A 215 -5.62 -23.65 8.36
CA LEU A 215 -6.68 -24.36 7.67
C LEU A 215 -6.55 -25.87 7.86
N ALA A 216 -7.67 -26.55 8.01
CA ALA A 216 -7.69 -28.00 8.13
C ALA A 216 -7.04 -28.65 6.90
N GLY A 217 -6.09 -29.57 7.13
CA GLY A 217 -5.33 -30.21 6.05
C GLY A 217 -4.07 -29.45 5.60
N ASP A 218 -3.75 -28.29 6.20
CA ASP A 218 -2.45 -27.67 6.04
C ASP A 218 -1.38 -28.58 6.69
N PRO A 219 -0.28 -28.93 5.99
CA PRO A 219 0.76 -29.77 6.55
C PRO A 219 1.37 -29.24 7.86
N ARG A 220 1.28 -27.93 8.10
CA ARG A 220 1.79 -27.27 9.30
C ARG A 220 0.80 -27.31 10.48
N ALA A 221 -0.45 -27.68 10.24
CA ALA A 221 -1.48 -27.77 11.28
C ALA A 221 -1.20 -28.88 12.32
N THR A 222 -0.37 -29.86 11.96
CA THR A 222 -0.02 -31.02 12.81
C THR A 222 1.15 -30.77 13.75
N VAL A 223 1.84 -29.63 13.62
CA VAL A 223 2.93 -29.25 14.52
C VAL A 223 2.36 -28.36 15.62
N SER A 224 1.73 -28.94 16.63
CA SER A 224 1.47 -28.24 17.91
C SER A 224 2.82 -27.83 18.50
N PRO A 225 3.04 -26.55 18.90
CA PRO A 225 4.14 -26.21 19.77
C PRO A 225 3.90 -26.93 21.09
N GLY A 226 4.73 -27.93 21.38
CA GLY A 226 4.68 -28.67 22.62
C GLY A 226 4.70 -27.70 23.81
N LEU A 227 3.71 -27.82 24.67
CA LEU A 227 3.70 -27.23 26.00
C LEU A 227 5.03 -27.64 26.66
N ALA A 228 5.96 -26.69 26.80
CA ALA A 228 7.13 -26.92 27.63
C ALA A 228 6.64 -27.22 29.05
N ALA A 229 6.70 -28.48 29.42
CA ALA A 229 6.42 -28.88 30.77
C ALA A 229 7.44 -28.24 31.72
N THR A 230 6.99 -27.27 32.49
CA THR A 230 7.72 -26.77 33.65
C THR A 230 7.77 -27.89 34.69
N THR A 231 8.81 -28.68 34.66
CA THR A 231 9.19 -29.55 35.76
C THR A 231 9.72 -28.66 36.89
N THR A 232 8.85 -28.31 37.83
CA THR A 232 9.27 -27.88 39.15
C THR A 232 9.85 -29.08 39.90
N GLY A 233 11.19 -29.16 39.86
CA GLY A 233 11.94 -30.07 40.75
C GLY A 233 11.90 -29.53 42.17
N ALA A 234 11.10 -30.16 43.03
CA ALA A 234 11.26 -30.06 44.47
C ALA A 234 12.43 -30.96 44.86
N THR A 235 13.45 -30.38 45.42
CA THR A 235 14.50 -31.14 46.10
C THR A 235 14.43 -30.88 47.62
N LYS A 236 14.45 -31.93 48.34
CA LYS A 236 14.55 -31.98 49.79
C LYS A 236 15.84 -31.32 50.29
#